data_cedb3f6928dad156b5ba70e9ba413a04
#
_entry.id   cedb3f6928dad156b5ba70e9ba413a04
#
_cell.length_a   1.000
_cell.length_b   1.000
_cell.length_c   1.000
_cell.angle_alpha   90.00
_cell.angle_beta   90.00
_cell.angle_gamma   90.00
#
_symmetry.space_group_name_H-M   'P 1'
#
loop_
_entity.id
_entity.type
_entity.pdbx_description
1 polymer ?
#
loop_
_entity_poly.entity_id
_entity_poly.type
_entity_poly.pdbx_seq_one_letter_code
_entity_poly.pdbx_strand_id
1 'polypeptide(L)'
;MTKATTPLQALDRVQAALEAAQAYPEGQHPPEVLNELADSLQAAPESYRQHPGMDEWMQWAQSHTERRQHAQFFELLKQLNSMDADTPEHTELFMQAMRCAPERYWDAAMQVTEEFLPQATHVNEQGQPMYSVEQIAQHFGKTVEQVQNDVQRLIDDGHMDASSLHTGPVFPLQ
;
A
#
# COMPACT_ATOMS: atom_id res chain seq x y z
N MET A 1 19.51 -2.22 3.36
CA MET A 1 19.38 -3.69 3.57
C MET A 1 18.97 -3.90 5.03
N THR A 2 17.69 -4.14 5.28
CA THR A 2 17.14 -4.49 6.61
C THR A 2 17.62 -5.91 6.95
N LYS A 3 18.38 -6.07 8.06
CA LYS A 3 18.76 -7.40 8.54
C LYS A 3 17.48 -8.18 8.86
N ALA A 4 17.35 -9.37 8.28
CA ALA A 4 16.26 -10.27 8.62
C ALA A 4 16.29 -10.58 10.13
N THR A 5 15.19 -10.28 10.81
CA THR A 5 15.02 -10.57 12.23
C THR A 5 14.95 -12.10 12.42
N THR A 6 15.74 -12.66 13.30
CA THR A 6 15.65 -14.11 13.61
C THR A 6 14.38 -14.40 14.40
N PRO A 7 13.82 -15.63 14.33
CA PRO A 7 12.65 -16.02 15.12
C PRO A 7 12.80 -15.75 16.63
N LEU A 8 13.99 -15.95 17.18
CA LEU A 8 14.29 -15.69 18.59
C LEU A 8 14.20 -14.18 18.90
N GLN A 9 14.81 -13.35 18.06
CA GLN A 9 14.74 -11.89 18.21
C GLN A 9 13.30 -11.37 18.11
N ALA A 10 12.46 -11.98 17.27
CA ALA A 10 11.06 -11.62 17.19
C ALA A 10 10.29 -11.94 18.47
N LEU A 11 10.57 -13.09 19.13
CA LEU A 11 9.96 -13.45 20.41
C LEU A 11 10.44 -12.54 21.55
N ASP A 12 11.73 -12.25 21.61
CA ASP A 12 12.29 -11.29 22.59
C ASP A 12 11.61 -9.91 22.46
N ARG A 13 11.34 -9.49 21.24
CA ARG A 13 10.62 -8.23 20.98
C ARG A 13 9.17 -8.27 21.48
N VAL A 14 8.46 -9.38 21.26
CA VAL A 14 7.09 -9.56 21.79
C VAL A 14 7.10 -9.50 23.31
N GLN A 15 8.04 -10.20 23.96
CA GLN A 15 8.14 -10.19 25.41
C GLN A 15 8.40 -8.79 25.95
N ALA A 16 9.35 -8.07 25.39
CA ALA A 16 9.68 -6.70 25.80
C ALA A 16 8.47 -5.75 25.61
N ALA A 17 7.72 -5.89 24.53
CA ALA A 17 6.53 -5.10 24.28
C ALA A 17 5.39 -5.40 25.26
N LEU A 18 5.19 -6.67 25.63
CA LEU A 18 4.23 -7.07 26.66
C LEU A 18 4.61 -6.51 28.05
N GLU A 19 5.88 -6.59 28.43
CA GLU A 19 6.38 -6.04 29.69
C GLU A 19 6.19 -4.52 29.74
N ALA A 20 6.47 -3.83 28.63
CA ALA A 20 6.22 -2.38 28.49
C ALA A 20 4.75 -2.05 28.64
N ALA A 21 3.85 -2.84 28.03
CA ALA A 21 2.42 -2.64 28.16
C ALA A 21 1.91 -2.87 29.60
N GLN A 22 2.42 -3.89 30.28
CA GLN A 22 2.05 -4.19 31.68
C GLN A 22 2.47 -3.09 32.68
N ALA A 23 3.39 -2.21 32.31
CA ALA A 23 3.80 -1.09 33.17
C ALA A 23 2.72 -0.01 33.30
N TYR A 24 1.66 -0.04 32.47
CA TYR A 24 0.56 0.93 32.48
C TYR A 24 -0.74 0.29 32.96
N PRO A 25 -1.59 1.06 33.68
CA PRO A 25 -2.95 0.61 34.01
C PRO A 25 -3.77 0.40 32.73
N GLU A 26 -4.76 -0.47 32.80
CA GLU A 26 -5.68 -0.72 31.69
C GLU A 26 -6.33 0.59 31.21
N GLY A 27 -6.33 0.80 29.89
CA GLY A 27 -6.86 2.01 29.25
C GLY A 27 -5.97 3.25 29.32
N GLN A 28 -4.78 3.19 29.95
CA GLN A 28 -3.85 4.32 30.06
C GLN A 28 -2.53 4.10 29.28
N HIS A 29 -2.52 3.13 28.38
CA HIS A 29 -1.34 2.83 27.56
C HIS A 29 -1.06 3.97 26.57
N PRO A 30 0.18 4.46 26.48
CA PRO A 30 0.58 5.36 25.42
C PRO A 30 0.40 4.69 24.03
N PRO A 31 0.01 5.47 23.00
CA PRO A 31 -0.17 4.91 21.64
C PRO A 31 1.07 4.16 21.11
N GLU A 32 2.26 4.63 21.44
CA GLU A 32 3.53 4.04 21.00
C GLU A 32 3.71 2.64 21.57
N VAL A 33 3.33 2.42 22.82
CA VAL A 33 3.41 1.12 23.50
C VAL A 33 2.45 0.11 22.85
N LEU A 34 1.22 0.54 22.56
CA LEU A 34 0.24 -0.30 21.88
C LEU A 34 0.64 -0.59 20.43
N ASN A 35 1.21 0.39 19.73
CA ASN A 35 1.73 0.21 18.39
C ASN A 35 2.86 -0.82 18.36
N GLU A 36 3.85 -0.68 19.26
CA GLU A 36 4.97 -1.62 19.35
C GLU A 36 4.50 -3.04 19.68
N LEU A 37 3.51 -3.17 20.58
CA LEU A 37 2.94 -4.47 20.92
C LEU A 37 2.24 -5.11 19.71
N ALA A 38 1.40 -4.36 18.99
CA ALA A 38 0.71 -4.86 17.81
C ALA A 38 1.69 -5.28 16.71
N ASP A 39 2.69 -4.44 16.42
CA ASP A 39 3.71 -4.71 15.41
C ASP A 39 4.57 -5.94 15.77
N SER A 40 4.92 -6.08 17.05
CA SER A 40 5.69 -7.23 17.55
C SER A 40 4.91 -8.55 17.46
N LEU A 41 3.62 -8.53 17.81
CA LEU A 41 2.74 -9.71 17.68
C LEU A 41 2.57 -10.14 16.22
N GLN A 42 2.39 -9.19 15.31
CA GLN A 42 2.26 -9.50 13.88
C GLN A 42 3.57 -10.03 13.26
N ALA A 43 4.71 -9.53 13.73
CA ALA A 43 6.04 -10.00 13.30
C ALA A 43 6.48 -11.30 13.97
N ALA A 44 5.73 -11.83 14.96
CA ALA A 44 6.05 -13.05 15.64
C ALA A 44 6.06 -14.27 14.69
N PRO A 45 6.88 -15.32 14.97
CA PRO A 45 6.88 -16.54 14.19
C PRO A 45 5.48 -17.17 14.09
N GLU A 46 5.17 -17.80 12.98
CA GLU A 46 3.86 -18.40 12.72
C GLU A 46 3.45 -19.41 13.78
N SER A 47 4.39 -20.24 14.25
CA SER A 47 4.17 -21.20 15.33
C SER A 47 3.72 -20.56 16.65
N TYR A 48 4.15 -19.32 16.91
CA TYR A 48 3.73 -18.54 18.07
C TYR A 48 2.34 -17.96 17.84
N ARG A 49 2.10 -17.37 16.65
CA ARG A 49 0.80 -16.77 16.30
C ARG A 49 -0.35 -17.79 16.28
N GLN A 50 -0.06 -19.05 15.92
CA GLN A 50 -1.02 -20.16 15.88
C GLN A 50 -1.14 -20.92 17.22
N HIS A 51 -0.44 -20.47 18.25
CA HIS A 51 -0.54 -21.12 19.56
C HIS A 51 -1.93 -20.88 20.18
N PRO A 52 -2.59 -21.92 20.74
CA PRO A 52 -3.86 -21.77 21.44
C PRO A 52 -3.78 -20.69 22.53
N GLY A 53 -4.73 -19.77 22.54
CA GLY A 53 -4.76 -18.61 23.44
C GLY A 53 -4.14 -17.34 22.86
N MET A 54 -3.54 -17.40 21.66
CA MET A 54 -3.06 -16.19 20.96
C MET A 54 -4.13 -15.55 20.05
N ASP A 55 -5.23 -16.25 19.77
CA ASP A 55 -6.26 -15.80 18.81
C ASP A 55 -6.80 -14.41 19.15
N GLU A 56 -7.13 -14.16 20.42
CA GLU A 56 -7.63 -12.85 20.87
C GLU A 56 -6.57 -11.74 20.72
N TRP A 57 -5.32 -12.06 21.05
CA TRP A 57 -4.20 -11.13 20.91
C TRP A 57 -3.91 -10.80 19.46
N MET A 58 -3.96 -11.79 18.58
CA MET A 58 -3.76 -11.61 17.16
C MET A 58 -4.90 -10.79 16.52
N GLN A 59 -6.15 -11.07 16.91
CA GLN A 59 -7.30 -10.31 16.47
C GLN A 59 -7.24 -8.85 16.96
N TRP A 60 -6.83 -8.66 18.23
CA TRP A 60 -6.61 -7.33 18.77
C TRP A 60 -5.51 -6.57 18.01
N ALA A 61 -4.35 -7.21 17.77
CA ALA A 61 -3.22 -6.60 17.08
C ALA A 61 -3.58 -6.20 15.65
N GLN A 62 -4.31 -7.08 14.94
CA GLN A 62 -4.82 -6.79 13.60
C GLN A 62 -5.76 -5.59 13.62
N SER A 63 -6.79 -5.60 14.49
CA SER A 63 -7.76 -4.51 14.60
C SER A 63 -7.11 -3.19 15.03
N HIS A 64 -6.06 -3.23 15.86
CA HIS A 64 -5.31 -2.05 16.25
C HIS A 64 -4.52 -1.46 15.08
N THR A 65 -3.85 -2.31 14.31
CA THR A 65 -3.11 -1.89 13.12
C THR A 65 -4.02 -1.32 12.05
N GLU A 66 -5.16 -1.96 11.78
CA GLU A 66 -6.16 -1.46 10.84
C GLU A 66 -6.67 -0.06 11.24
N ARG A 67 -7.01 0.15 12.51
CA ARG A 67 -7.43 1.48 13.00
C ARG A 67 -6.35 2.53 12.82
N ARG A 68 -5.07 2.18 13.08
CA ARG A 68 -3.93 3.08 12.89
C ARG A 68 -3.75 3.43 11.41
N GLN A 69 -3.81 2.46 10.52
CA GLN A 69 -3.75 2.66 9.06
C GLN A 69 -4.89 3.56 8.58
N HIS A 70 -6.11 3.33 9.05
CA HIS A 70 -7.26 4.18 8.71
C HIS A 70 -7.03 5.62 9.15
N ALA A 71 -6.58 5.85 10.39
CA ALA A 71 -6.31 7.19 10.89
C ALA A 71 -5.22 7.89 10.06
N GLN A 72 -4.16 7.19 9.72
CA GLN A 72 -3.08 7.69 8.87
C GLN A 72 -3.59 8.03 7.46
N PHE A 73 -4.36 7.14 6.85
CA PHE A 73 -4.96 7.35 5.53
C PHE A 73 -5.80 8.63 5.50
N PHE A 74 -6.71 8.82 6.47
CA PHE A 74 -7.55 10.01 6.50
C PHE A 74 -6.77 11.30 6.77
N GLU A 75 -5.71 11.25 7.55
CA GLU A 75 -4.84 12.42 7.75
C GLU A 75 -4.10 12.80 6.45
N LEU A 76 -3.60 11.80 5.70
CA LEU A 76 -2.99 12.02 4.39
C LEU A 76 -3.99 12.58 3.37
N LEU A 77 -5.23 12.06 3.33
CA LEU A 77 -6.29 12.60 2.47
C LEU A 77 -6.62 14.06 2.80
N LYS A 78 -6.64 14.41 4.09
CA LYS A 78 -6.87 15.80 4.52
C LYS A 78 -5.76 16.73 4.03
N GLN A 79 -4.50 16.28 4.09
CA GLN A 79 -3.37 17.03 3.58
C GLN A 79 -3.46 17.19 2.05
N LEU A 80 -3.76 16.11 1.32
CA LEU A 80 -3.97 16.12 -0.13
C LEU A 80 -5.02 17.14 -0.56
N ASN A 81 -6.15 17.18 0.14
CA ASN A 81 -7.23 18.14 -0.17
C ASN A 81 -6.83 19.62 0.03
N SER A 82 -5.73 19.89 0.72
CA SER A 82 -5.20 21.24 0.94
C SER A 82 -4.07 21.62 -0.01
N MET A 83 -3.63 20.71 -0.89
CA MET A 83 -2.53 20.90 -1.81
C MET A 83 -3.01 21.09 -3.25
N ASP A 84 -2.16 21.69 -4.06
CA ASP A 84 -2.37 21.76 -5.52
C ASP A 84 -2.11 20.40 -6.14
N ALA A 85 -3.09 19.89 -6.92
CA ALA A 85 -3.04 18.56 -7.50
C ALA A 85 -1.92 18.36 -8.55
N ASP A 86 -1.42 19.44 -9.15
CA ASP A 86 -0.42 19.36 -10.21
C ASP A 86 1.04 19.41 -9.69
N THR A 87 1.25 19.18 -8.40
CA THR A 87 2.60 19.22 -7.78
C THR A 87 3.19 17.83 -7.59
N PRO A 88 4.53 17.68 -7.69
CA PRO A 88 5.20 16.41 -7.35
C PRO A 88 4.92 15.97 -5.91
N GLU A 89 4.87 16.90 -4.97
CA GLU A 89 4.59 16.64 -3.55
C GLU A 89 3.18 16.06 -3.36
N HIS A 90 2.18 16.52 -4.13
CA HIS A 90 0.84 15.95 -4.11
C HIS A 90 0.87 14.49 -4.61
N THR A 91 1.60 14.20 -5.69
CA THR A 91 1.74 12.85 -6.22
C THR A 91 2.38 11.91 -5.20
N GLU A 92 3.46 12.34 -4.54
CA GLU A 92 4.12 11.53 -3.51
C GLU A 92 3.20 11.26 -2.31
N LEU A 93 2.52 12.29 -1.82
CA LEU A 93 1.58 12.17 -0.71
C LEU A 93 0.39 11.28 -1.07
N PHE A 94 -0.12 11.36 -2.31
CA PHE A 94 -1.16 10.46 -2.83
C PHE A 94 -0.69 8.99 -2.81
N MET A 95 0.52 8.72 -3.29
CA MET A 95 1.10 7.37 -3.26
C MET A 95 1.28 6.86 -1.83
N GLN A 96 1.65 7.72 -0.88
CA GLN A 96 1.71 7.36 0.54
C GLN A 96 0.31 7.03 1.09
N ALA A 97 -0.69 7.83 0.78
CA ALA A 97 -2.07 7.58 1.19
C ALA A 97 -2.55 6.24 0.64
N MET A 98 -2.32 5.95 -0.63
CA MET A 98 -2.70 4.68 -1.25
C MET A 98 -2.02 3.47 -0.60
N ARG A 99 -0.77 3.57 -0.16
CA ARG A 99 -0.07 2.46 0.54
C ARG A 99 -0.70 2.08 1.88
N CYS A 100 -1.35 3.01 2.55
CA CYS A 100 -2.04 2.75 3.81
C CYS A 100 -3.57 2.76 3.68
N ALA A 101 -4.09 2.84 2.45
CA ALA A 101 -5.52 2.81 2.18
C ALA A 101 -6.12 1.46 2.62
N PRO A 102 -7.24 1.47 3.35
CA PRO A 102 -7.98 0.25 3.61
C PRO A 102 -8.47 -0.39 2.31
N GLU A 103 -8.58 -1.73 2.30
CA GLU A 103 -8.93 -2.52 1.10
C GLU A 103 -10.17 -1.97 0.38
N ARG A 104 -11.23 -1.64 1.11
CA ARG A 104 -12.46 -1.06 0.53
C ARG A 104 -12.24 0.25 -0.26
N TYR A 105 -11.22 1.04 0.10
CA TYR A 105 -10.87 2.27 -0.64
C TYR A 105 -10.00 1.95 -1.84
N TRP A 106 -9.17 0.91 -1.76
CA TRP A 106 -8.47 0.36 -2.90
C TRP A 106 -9.44 -0.13 -3.96
N ASP A 107 -10.43 -0.93 -3.58
CA ASP A 107 -11.45 -1.46 -4.50
C ASP A 107 -12.23 -0.32 -5.16
N ALA A 108 -12.64 0.68 -4.38
CA ALA A 108 -13.31 1.86 -4.93
C ALA A 108 -12.41 2.67 -5.87
N ALA A 109 -11.14 2.86 -5.53
CA ALA A 109 -10.18 3.55 -6.39
C ALA A 109 -9.91 2.77 -7.67
N MET A 110 -9.81 1.45 -7.61
CA MET A 110 -9.64 0.59 -8.78
C MET A 110 -10.85 0.66 -9.71
N GLN A 111 -12.08 0.60 -9.18
CA GLN A 111 -13.29 0.77 -9.98
C GLN A 111 -13.32 2.12 -10.71
N VAL A 112 -13.02 3.21 -9.98
CA VAL A 112 -12.94 4.55 -10.60
C VAL A 112 -11.84 4.57 -11.66
N THR A 113 -10.67 3.96 -11.38
CA THR A 113 -9.56 3.90 -12.34
C THR A 113 -9.95 3.13 -13.61
N GLU A 114 -10.66 2.01 -13.46
CA GLU A 114 -11.16 1.24 -14.62
C GLU A 114 -12.14 2.04 -15.49
N GLU A 115 -13.00 2.85 -14.87
CA GLU A 115 -13.91 3.74 -15.60
C GLU A 115 -13.16 4.88 -16.32
N PHE A 116 -12.02 5.31 -15.78
CA PHE A 116 -11.19 6.37 -16.36
C PHE A 116 -10.13 5.87 -17.35
N LEU A 117 -9.88 4.57 -17.42
CA LEU A 117 -8.94 4.02 -18.41
C LEU A 117 -9.61 3.95 -19.80
N PRO A 118 -8.84 4.11 -20.88
CA PRO A 118 -9.35 3.84 -22.23
C PRO A 118 -9.78 2.36 -22.33
N GLN A 119 -10.69 2.04 -23.23
CA GLN A 119 -10.99 0.64 -23.49
C GLN A 119 -9.76 -0.05 -24.08
N ALA A 120 -9.33 -1.13 -23.42
CA ALA A 120 -8.24 -1.94 -23.94
C ALA A 120 -8.66 -2.58 -25.26
N THR A 121 -7.80 -2.49 -26.25
CA THR A 121 -8.00 -3.13 -27.56
C THR A 121 -7.17 -4.38 -27.74
N HIS A 122 -6.20 -4.58 -26.85
CA HIS A 122 -5.26 -5.71 -26.88
C HIS A 122 -5.08 -6.29 -25.48
N VAL A 123 -4.62 -7.55 -25.45
CA VAL A 123 -4.18 -8.27 -24.26
C VAL A 123 -2.77 -8.81 -24.46
N ASN A 124 -2.04 -9.02 -23.36
CA ASN A 124 -0.78 -9.77 -23.37
C ASN A 124 -1.03 -11.30 -23.39
N GLU A 125 0.05 -12.08 -23.36
CA GLU A 125 0.01 -13.56 -23.33
C GLU A 125 -0.73 -14.12 -22.10
N GLN A 126 -0.83 -13.35 -21.01
CA GLN A 126 -1.54 -13.72 -19.78
C GLN A 126 -3.00 -13.27 -19.79
N GLY A 127 -3.49 -12.70 -20.90
CA GLY A 127 -4.87 -12.18 -21.01
C GLY A 127 -5.11 -10.86 -20.29
N GLN A 128 -4.06 -10.16 -19.83
CA GLN A 128 -4.19 -8.87 -19.16
C GLN A 128 -4.39 -7.75 -20.19
N PRO A 129 -5.27 -6.76 -19.92
CA PRO A 129 -5.51 -5.65 -20.83
C PRO A 129 -4.25 -4.81 -21.04
N MET A 130 -4.00 -4.45 -22.29
CA MET A 130 -2.86 -3.65 -22.69
C MET A 130 -3.32 -2.34 -23.34
N TYR A 131 -2.62 -1.28 -23.01
CA TYR A 131 -2.89 0.08 -23.48
C TYR A 131 -1.64 0.60 -24.20
N SER A 132 -1.81 1.13 -25.40
CA SER A 132 -0.69 1.81 -26.07
C SER A 132 -0.53 3.23 -25.53
N VAL A 133 0.67 3.78 -25.67
CA VAL A 133 0.96 5.16 -25.26
C VAL A 133 0.06 6.14 -26.03
N GLU A 134 -0.25 5.85 -27.30
CA GLU A 134 -1.15 6.63 -28.15
C GLU A 134 -2.59 6.60 -27.63
N GLN A 135 -3.09 5.44 -27.20
CA GLN A 135 -4.43 5.32 -26.60
C GLN A 135 -4.53 6.14 -25.31
N ILE A 136 -3.51 6.05 -24.45
CA ILE A 136 -3.45 6.81 -23.20
C ILE A 136 -3.39 8.31 -23.53
N ALA A 137 -2.51 8.72 -24.44
CA ALA A 137 -2.36 10.12 -24.86
C ALA A 137 -3.68 10.70 -25.39
N GLN A 138 -4.33 9.99 -26.30
CA GLN A 138 -5.63 10.40 -26.86
C GLN A 138 -6.71 10.51 -25.79
N HIS A 139 -6.79 9.53 -24.89
CA HIS A 139 -7.82 9.48 -23.86
C HIS A 139 -7.71 10.64 -22.86
N PHE A 140 -6.47 10.97 -22.45
CA PHE A 140 -6.22 12.04 -21.48
C PHE A 140 -5.94 13.42 -22.12
N GLY A 141 -6.06 13.52 -23.44
CA GLY A 141 -5.81 14.79 -24.14
C GLY A 141 -4.35 15.27 -24.06
N LYS A 142 -3.42 14.34 -23.90
CA LYS A 142 -1.97 14.58 -23.82
C LYS A 142 -1.29 14.24 -25.15
N THR A 143 -0.05 14.72 -25.34
CA THR A 143 0.80 14.22 -26.42
C THR A 143 1.47 12.90 -26.01
N VAL A 144 1.87 12.09 -26.99
CA VAL A 144 2.64 10.85 -26.77
C VAL A 144 3.91 11.14 -25.98
N GLU A 145 4.60 12.23 -26.29
CA GLU A 145 5.81 12.66 -25.60
C GLU A 145 5.54 12.98 -24.10
N GLN A 146 4.42 13.65 -23.81
CA GLN A 146 4.03 13.93 -22.41
C GLN A 146 3.77 12.65 -21.64
N VAL A 147 3.06 11.68 -22.22
CA VAL A 147 2.79 10.39 -21.57
C VAL A 147 4.09 9.61 -21.35
N GLN A 148 4.99 9.58 -22.33
CA GLN A 148 6.30 8.93 -22.20
C GLN A 148 7.13 9.56 -21.07
N ASN A 149 7.15 10.88 -20.98
CA ASN A 149 7.86 11.59 -19.92
C ASN A 149 7.23 11.33 -18.54
N ASP A 150 5.91 11.27 -18.44
CA ASP A 150 5.22 10.94 -17.19
C ASP A 150 5.53 9.51 -16.73
N VAL A 151 5.51 8.55 -17.66
CA VAL A 151 5.89 7.14 -17.39
C VAL A 151 7.35 7.05 -16.94
N GLN A 152 8.28 7.74 -17.65
CA GLN A 152 9.69 7.72 -17.27
C GLN A 152 9.91 8.31 -15.88
N ARG A 153 9.22 9.42 -15.55
CA ARG A 153 9.28 10.00 -14.21
C ARG A 153 8.78 9.04 -13.15
N LEU A 154 7.66 8.34 -13.37
CA LEU A 154 7.16 7.34 -12.43
C LEU A 154 8.15 6.19 -12.18
N ILE A 155 8.91 5.81 -13.21
CA ILE A 155 9.98 4.81 -13.09
C ILE A 155 11.16 5.38 -12.29
N ASP A 156 11.61 6.57 -12.63
CA ASP A 156 12.77 7.23 -11.99
C ASP A 156 12.51 7.49 -10.49
N ASP A 157 11.26 7.85 -10.15
CA ASP A 157 10.81 8.08 -8.78
C ASP A 157 10.52 6.75 -8.02
N GLY A 158 10.64 5.60 -8.68
CA GLY A 158 10.40 4.28 -8.09
C GLY A 158 8.92 3.97 -7.80
N HIS A 159 8.00 4.69 -8.42
CA HIS A 159 6.55 4.44 -8.33
C HIS A 159 6.07 3.38 -9.31
N MET A 160 6.83 3.10 -10.35
CA MET A 160 6.57 2.09 -11.36
C MET A 160 7.82 1.28 -11.64
N ASP A 161 7.69 -0.04 -11.78
CA ASP A 161 8.77 -0.90 -12.22
C ASP A 161 8.85 -0.86 -13.76
N ALA A 162 10.04 -0.65 -14.31
CA ALA A 162 10.26 -0.69 -15.76
C ALA A 162 9.85 -2.04 -16.38
N SER A 163 9.88 -3.13 -15.60
CA SER A 163 9.40 -4.45 -16.04
C SER A 163 7.89 -4.54 -16.25
N SER A 164 7.13 -3.58 -15.71
CA SER A 164 5.69 -3.46 -15.98
C SER A 164 5.36 -2.91 -17.38
N LEU A 165 6.36 -2.34 -18.07
CA LEU A 165 6.23 -1.98 -19.48
C LEU A 165 6.33 -3.23 -20.33
N HIS A 166 5.23 -3.58 -20.97
CA HIS A 166 5.20 -4.77 -21.83
C HIS A 166 5.93 -4.53 -23.15
N THR A 167 6.91 -5.38 -23.44
CA THR A 167 7.69 -5.37 -24.70
C THR A 167 7.45 -6.63 -25.55
N GLY A 168 6.56 -7.52 -25.10
CA GLY A 168 6.22 -8.77 -25.74
C GLY A 168 5.09 -8.65 -26.77
N PRO A 169 4.65 -9.77 -27.35
CA PRO A 169 3.53 -9.79 -28.27
C PRO A 169 2.23 -9.41 -27.61
N VAL A 170 1.37 -8.66 -28.32
CA VAL A 170 0.02 -8.31 -27.91
C VAL A 170 -0.99 -8.90 -28.89
N PHE A 171 -2.16 -9.27 -28.39
CA PHE A 171 -3.21 -9.92 -29.16
C PHE A 171 -4.46 -9.04 -29.13
N PRO A 172 -5.16 -8.84 -30.27
CA PRO A 172 -6.39 -8.06 -30.29
C PRO A 172 -7.49 -8.74 -29.47
N LEU A 173 -8.23 -7.94 -28.72
CA LEU A 173 -9.47 -8.37 -28.08
C LEU A 173 -10.53 -8.61 -29.18
N GLN A 174 -11.17 -9.78 -29.14
CA GLN A 174 -12.24 -10.15 -30.08
C GLN A 174 -13.59 -9.73 -29.54
#